data_b1d14429d4e9f37ea29226de93a4ef42
#
_entry.id   b1d14429d4e9f37ea29226de93a4ef42
#
_cell.length_a   1.000
_cell.length_b   1.000
_cell.length_c   1.000
_cell.angle_alpha   90.00
_cell.angle_beta   90.00
_cell.angle_gamma   90.00
#
_symmetry.space_group_name_H-M   'P 1'
#
loop_
_entity.id
_entity.type
_entity.pdbx_description
1 polymer ?
#
loop_
_entity_poly.entity_id
_entity_poly.type
_entity_poly.pdbx_seq_one_letter_code
_entity_poly.pdbx_strand_id
1 'polypeptide(L)'
;MTRAPTDWQDLTRLTGGDAFVVERVRLTGKDIAIEGAFALPRLANLTAEDQVFIAAFVRSHGSIKDMEQLFGVSYPTVKARLNRIAASLEFIDEAPPPPVAADHSEVLARLERGEISAEAAIAALEQGTR
;
A
#
# COMPACT_ATOMS: atom_id res chain seq x y z
N MET A 1 11.05 -23.35 -3.18
CA MET A 1 11.93 -22.32 -3.71
C MET A 1 11.27 -20.96 -3.64
N THR A 2 11.84 -20.08 -2.84
CA THR A 2 11.35 -18.70 -2.76
C THR A 2 11.93 -17.90 -3.92
N ARG A 3 11.07 -17.50 -4.83
CA ARG A 3 11.45 -16.61 -5.91
C ARG A 3 11.68 -15.21 -5.33
N ALA A 4 12.76 -14.56 -5.73
CA ALA A 4 13.00 -13.17 -5.31
C ALA A 4 11.84 -12.29 -5.77
N PRO A 5 11.32 -11.42 -4.90
CA PRO A 5 10.21 -10.55 -5.30
C PRO A 5 10.65 -9.52 -6.33
N THR A 6 9.77 -9.25 -7.27
CA THR A 6 9.92 -8.17 -8.24
C THR A 6 9.30 -6.90 -7.65
N ASP A 7 9.84 -5.74 -8.00
CA ASP A 7 9.32 -4.48 -7.49
C ASP A 7 7.86 -4.26 -7.90
N TRP A 8 7.08 -3.66 -7.00
CA TRP A 8 5.69 -3.34 -7.26
C TRP A 8 5.52 -2.43 -8.49
N GLN A 9 6.47 -1.55 -8.73
CA GLN A 9 6.44 -0.65 -9.89
C GLN A 9 6.46 -1.41 -11.22
N ASP A 10 7.14 -2.55 -11.27
CA ASP A 10 7.14 -3.39 -12.46
C ASP A 10 5.76 -3.99 -12.72
N LEU A 11 5.07 -4.42 -11.66
CA LEU A 11 3.70 -4.89 -11.78
C LEU A 11 2.77 -3.77 -12.26
N THR A 12 2.93 -2.57 -11.71
CA THR A 12 2.14 -1.40 -12.11
C THR A 12 2.32 -1.10 -13.61
N ARG A 13 3.55 -1.23 -14.13
CA ARG A 13 3.82 -1.04 -15.55
C ARG A 13 3.21 -2.14 -16.40
N LEU A 14 3.27 -3.39 -15.94
CA LEU A 14 2.71 -4.53 -16.67
C LEU A 14 1.19 -4.45 -16.81
N THR A 15 0.51 -3.93 -15.80
CA THR A 15 -0.94 -3.79 -15.83
C THR A 15 -1.42 -2.62 -16.69
N GLY A 16 -0.52 -1.69 -17.06
CA GLY A 16 -0.84 -0.59 -17.94
C GLY A 16 -1.91 0.37 -17.42
N GLY A 17 -2.10 0.42 -16.11
CA GLY A 17 -3.13 1.24 -15.49
C GLY A 17 -4.49 0.57 -15.35
N ASP A 18 -4.62 -0.67 -15.83
CA ASP A 18 -5.85 -1.44 -15.64
C ASP A 18 -6.07 -1.77 -14.16
N ALA A 19 -7.32 -1.73 -13.74
CA ALA A 19 -7.67 -2.11 -12.37
C ALA A 19 -7.42 -3.59 -12.14
N PHE A 20 -6.88 -3.93 -10.97
CA PHE A 20 -6.66 -5.32 -10.60
C PHE A 20 -6.87 -5.53 -9.11
N VAL A 21 -7.04 -6.80 -8.72
CA VAL A 21 -7.15 -7.20 -7.31
C VAL A 21 -6.00 -8.14 -6.97
N VAL A 22 -5.66 -8.21 -5.70
CA VAL A 22 -4.68 -9.17 -5.20
C VAL A 22 -5.43 -10.42 -4.74
N GLU A 23 -5.11 -11.56 -5.31
CA GLU A 23 -5.77 -12.83 -4.99
C GLU A 23 -4.98 -13.70 -4.03
N ARG A 24 -3.67 -13.55 -4.03
CA ARG A 24 -2.81 -14.38 -3.19
C ARG A 24 -1.61 -13.59 -2.70
N VAL A 25 -1.35 -13.72 -1.40
CA VAL A 25 -0.20 -13.12 -0.74
C VAL A 25 0.52 -14.21 0.06
N ARG A 26 1.84 -14.28 -0.07
CA ARG A 26 2.67 -15.17 0.73
C ARG A 26 3.48 -14.35 1.73
N LEU A 27 3.43 -14.76 2.99
CA LEU A 27 4.25 -14.14 4.03
C LEU A 27 5.70 -14.62 3.88
N THR A 28 6.64 -13.68 3.78
CA THR A 28 8.04 -14.00 3.51
C THR A 28 8.74 -14.67 4.70
N GLY A 29 8.32 -14.36 5.91
CA GLY A 29 8.92 -14.92 7.12
C GLY A 29 8.22 -16.16 7.66
N LYS A 30 7.15 -16.60 7.03
CA LYS A 30 6.35 -17.74 7.47
C LYS A 30 5.86 -18.54 6.26
N ASP A 31 5.60 -19.82 6.47
CA ASP A 31 5.05 -20.66 5.40
C ASP A 31 3.52 -20.54 5.35
N ILE A 32 3.05 -19.33 5.09
CA ILE A 32 1.63 -18.99 5.02
C ILE A 32 1.35 -18.25 3.73
N ALA A 33 0.32 -18.68 3.00
CA ALA A 33 -0.23 -17.94 1.88
C ALA A 33 -1.70 -17.61 2.21
N ILE A 34 -2.11 -16.36 1.91
CA ILE A 34 -3.47 -15.89 2.14
C ILE A 34 -4.10 -15.67 0.78
N GLU A 35 -5.23 -16.31 0.55
CA GLU A 35 -5.97 -16.22 -0.71
C GLU A 35 -7.30 -15.52 -0.48
N GLY A 36 -7.73 -14.74 -1.46
CA GLY A 36 -8.98 -13.99 -1.40
C GLY A 36 -9.09 -13.05 -2.57
N ALA A 37 -9.82 -11.97 -2.40
CA ALA A 37 -9.91 -10.89 -3.37
C ALA A 37 -9.74 -9.58 -2.60
N PHE A 38 -8.58 -8.99 -2.70
CA PHE A 38 -8.22 -7.80 -1.92
C PHE A 38 -8.04 -6.61 -2.87
N ALA A 39 -8.83 -5.57 -2.64
CA ALA A 39 -8.68 -4.32 -3.38
C ALA A 39 -7.39 -3.63 -2.97
N LEU A 40 -6.72 -3.02 -3.94
CA LEU A 40 -5.52 -2.25 -3.65
C LEU A 40 -5.86 -0.97 -2.91
N PRO A 41 -5.01 -0.53 -1.97
CA PRO A 41 -5.12 0.82 -1.44
C PRO A 41 -4.87 1.83 -2.57
N ARG A 42 -5.43 3.02 -2.44
CA ARG A 42 -5.33 4.04 -3.48
C ARG A 42 -3.89 4.42 -3.80
N LEU A 43 -3.02 4.42 -2.81
CA LEU A 43 -1.59 4.67 -3.04
C LEU A 43 -0.94 3.65 -3.97
N ALA A 44 -1.37 2.40 -3.91
CA ALA A 44 -0.85 1.35 -4.79
C ALA A 44 -1.39 1.45 -6.22
N ASN A 45 -2.50 2.17 -6.42
CA ASN A 45 -3.09 2.40 -7.74
C ASN A 45 -2.42 3.55 -8.50
N LEU A 46 -1.58 4.34 -7.86
CA LEU A 46 -0.83 5.40 -8.52
C LEU A 46 0.13 4.80 -9.55
N THR A 47 0.48 5.59 -10.56
CA THR A 47 1.52 5.18 -11.50
C THR A 47 2.85 4.99 -10.76
N ALA A 48 3.76 4.21 -11.36
CA ALA A 48 5.08 3.99 -10.76
C ALA A 48 5.80 5.31 -10.48
N GLU A 49 5.69 6.27 -11.40
CA GLU A 49 6.30 7.59 -11.27
C GLU A 49 5.69 8.39 -10.12
N ASP A 50 4.37 8.36 -9.97
CA ASP A 50 3.68 9.04 -8.88
C ASP A 50 3.99 8.39 -7.53
N GLN A 51 4.15 7.08 -7.47
CA GLN A 51 4.56 6.38 -6.25
C GLN A 51 5.95 6.86 -5.80
N VAL A 52 6.89 6.96 -6.73
CA VAL A 52 8.24 7.48 -6.43
C VAL A 52 8.18 8.94 -5.99
N PHE A 53 7.36 9.74 -6.64
CA PHE A 53 7.18 11.15 -6.32
C PHE A 53 6.66 11.33 -4.88
N ILE A 54 5.62 10.58 -4.51
CA ILE A 54 5.05 10.64 -3.16
C ILE A 54 6.06 10.14 -2.12
N ALA A 55 6.78 9.08 -2.39
CA ALA A 55 7.81 8.57 -1.48
C ALA A 55 8.89 9.64 -1.23
N ALA A 56 9.32 10.33 -2.28
CA ALA A 56 10.28 11.42 -2.16
C ALA A 56 9.73 12.59 -1.36
N PHE A 57 8.45 12.94 -1.55
CA PHE A 57 7.78 14.00 -0.81
C PHE A 57 7.75 13.69 0.69
N VAL A 58 7.38 12.47 1.05
CA VAL A 58 7.36 12.04 2.45
C VAL A 58 8.78 12.03 3.03
N ARG A 59 9.76 11.53 2.26
CA ARG A 59 11.16 11.49 2.69
C ARG A 59 11.75 12.88 2.91
N SER A 60 11.33 13.87 2.13
CA SER A 60 11.75 15.27 2.28
C SER A 60 10.96 16.01 3.36
N HIS A 61 10.10 15.31 4.09
CA HIS A 61 9.23 15.88 5.13
C HIS A 61 8.32 17.00 4.60
N GLY A 62 7.87 16.86 3.35
CA GLY A 62 6.99 17.83 2.72
C GLY A 62 7.69 19.08 2.17
N SER A 63 9.00 19.09 2.06
CA SER A 63 9.76 20.21 1.51
C SER A 63 9.62 20.27 0.00
N ILE A 64 8.84 21.23 -0.51
CA ILE A 64 8.70 21.46 -1.95
C ILE A 64 10.03 21.90 -2.56
N LYS A 65 10.83 22.68 -1.83
CA LYS A 65 12.16 23.10 -2.29
C LYS A 65 13.07 21.89 -2.57
N ASP A 66 13.07 20.92 -1.66
CA ASP A 66 13.85 19.69 -1.87
C ASP A 66 13.32 18.90 -3.06
N MET A 67 12.02 18.89 -3.28
CA MET A 67 11.40 18.24 -4.43
C MET A 67 11.82 18.90 -5.74
N GLU A 68 11.90 20.24 -5.79
CA GLU A 68 12.38 20.97 -6.96
C GLU A 68 13.81 20.55 -7.32
N GLN A 69 14.66 20.44 -6.32
CA GLN A 69 16.06 20.03 -6.55
C GLN A 69 16.17 18.58 -6.96
N LEU A 70 15.42 17.70 -6.33
CA LEU A 70 15.48 16.26 -6.59
C LEU A 70 15.00 15.92 -8.00
N PHE A 71 13.91 16.52 -8.45
CA PHE A 71 13.30 16.24 -9.75
C PHE A 71 13.70 17.25 -10.85
N GLY A 72 14.40 18.32 -10.51
CA GLY A 72 14.82 19.33 -11.48
C GLY A 72 13.65 20.09 -12.10
N VAL A 73 12.59 20.35 -11.33
CA VAL A 73 11.38 21.02 -11.82
C VAL A 73 11.07 22.24 -10.95
N SER A 74 10.20 23.12 -11.45
CA SER A 74 9.81 24.35 -10.77
C SER A 74 8.78 24.09 -9.66
N TYR A 75 8.64 25.06 -8.75
CA TYR A 75 7.64 25.05 -7.69
C TYR A 75 6.21 24.84 -8.22
N PRO A 76 5.74 25.59 -9.23
CA PRO A 76 4.39 25.34 -9.76
C PRO A 76 4.20 23.93 -10.29
N THR A 77 5.24 23.34 -10.90
CA THR A 77 5.19 21.98 -11.42
C THR A 77 5.03 20.97 -10.30
N VAL A 78 5.78 21.13 -9.20
CA VAL A 78 5.67 20.26 -8.01
C VAL A 78 4.26 20.37 -7.43
N LYS A 79 3.76 21.59 -7.23
CA LYS A 79 2.41 21.82 -6.68
C LYS A 79 1.32 21.24 -7.56
N ALA A 80 1.39 21.44 -8.88
CA ALA A 80 0.40 20.90 -9.81
C ALA A 80 0.36 19.37 -9.75
N ARG A 81 1.51 18.74 -9.67
CA ARG A 81 1.60 17.28 -9.58
C ARG A 81 1.07 16.77 -8.25
N LEU A 82 1.38 17.43 -7.14
CA LEU A 82 0.83 17.09 -5.83
C LEU A 82 -0.69 17.22 -5.81
N ASN A 83 -1.24 18.30 -6.39
CA ASN A 83 -2.68 18.53 -6.45
C ASN A 83 -3.38 17.44 -7.28
N ARG A 84 -2.78 17.03 -8.40
CA ARG A 84 -3.32 15.95 -9.24
C ARG A 84 -3.33 14.62 -8.49
N ILE A 85 -2.25 14.30 -7.80
CA ILE A 85 -2.15 13.07 -7.01
C ILE A 85 -3.14 13.11 -5.85
N ALA A 86 -3.22 14.24 -5.14
CA ALA A 86 -4.17 14.40 -4.04
C ALA A 86 -5.61 14.20 -4.48
N ALA A 87 -5.98 14.71 -5.66
CA ALA A 87 -7.32 14.52 -6.20
C ALA A 87 -7.62 13.04 -6.47
N SER A 88 -6.62 12.25 -6.84
CA SER A 88 -6.81 10.81 -7.05
C SER A 88 -6.89 10.01 -5.75
N LEU A 89 -6.54 10.62 -4.61
CA LEU A 89 -6.57 10.00 -3.29
C LEU A 89 -7.77 10.45 -2.45
N GLU A 90 -8.95 10.47 -3.03
CA GLU A 90 -10.18 11.05 -2.46
C GLU A 90 -10.68 10.46 -1.13
N PHE A 91 -9.91 9.63 -0.47
CA PHE A 91 -10.31 9.03 0.82
C PHE A 91 -10.04 9.93 2.04
N ILE A 92 -9.55 11.15 1.82
CA ILE A 92 -8.99 12.00 2.89
C ILE A 92 -10.04 12.56 3.84
N ASP A 93 -11.32 12.36 3.54
CA ASP A 93 -12.41 12.79 4.42
C ASP A 93 -12.62 11.86 5.64
N GLU A 94 -11.98 10.71 5.66
CA GLU A 94 -12.02 9.81 6.80
C GLU A 94 -10.68 9.85 7.54
N ALA A 95 -10.75 10.07 8.85
CA ALA A 95 -9.55 9.99 9.68
C ALA A 95 -8.93 8.59 9.52
N PRO A 96 -7.61 8.50 9.32
CA PRO A 96 -6.98 7.18 9.25
C PRO A 96 -7.21 6.42 10.55
N PRO A 97 -7.44 5.10 10.47
CA PRO A 97 -7.59 4.30 11.68
C PRO A 97 -6.33 4.42 12.54
N PRO A 98 -6.48 4.45 13.88
CA PRO A 98 -5.31 4.50 14.75
C PRO A 98 -4.40 3.31 14.49
N PRO A 99 -3.07 3.49 14.67
CA PRO A 99 -2.15 2.37 14.48
C PRO A 99 -2.55 1.21 15.40
N VAL A 100 -2.67 0.03 14.81
CA VAL A 100 -3.06 -1.16 15.54
C VAL A 100 -1.86 -1.62 16.36
N ALA A 101 -1.95 -1.45 17.67
CA ALA A 101 -0.92 -1.94 18.60
C ALA A 101 -1.13 -3.42 18.96
N ALA A 102 -2.06 -4.10 18.29
CA ALA A 102 -2.39 -5.49 18.61
C ALA A 102 -1.35 -6.44 18.01
N ASP A 103 -0.97 -7.43 18.81
CA ASP A 103 -0.16 -8.53 18.32
C ASP A 103 -1.03 -9.46 17.47
N HIS A 104 -0.78 -9.48 16.17
CA HIS A 104 -1.52 -10.30 15.24
C HIS A 104 -0.98 -11.73 15.11
N SER A 105 0.04 -12.09 15.89
CA SER A 105 0.70 -13.39 15.78
C SER A 105 -0.23 -14.55 16.08
N GLU A 106 -1.16 -14.39 17.03
CA GLU A 106 -2.14 -15.41 17.36
C GLU A 106 -3.13 -15.66 16.21
N VAL A 107 -3.62 -14.58 15.59
CA VAL A 107 -4.55 -14.69 14.46
C VAL A 107 -3.85 -15.36 13.27
N LEU A 108 -2.62 -14.99 12.99
CA LEU A 108 -1.83 -15.61 11.92
C LEU A 108 -1.53 -17.09 12.21
N ALA A 109 -1.26 -17.42 13.47
CA ALA A 109 -1.03 -18.82 13.87
C ALA A 109 -2.29 -19.67 13.68
N ARG A 110 -3.47 -19.15 14.01
CA ARG A 110 -4.74 -19.83 13.78
C ARG A 110 -5.03 -20.01 12.29
N LEU A 111 -4.70 -19.00 11.49
CA LEU A 111 -4.84 -19.08 10.03
C LEU A 111 -3.90 -20.16 9.47
N GLU A 112 -2.66 -20.24 9.96
CA GLU A 112 -1.68 -21.24 9.55
C GLU A 112 -2.13 -22.66 9.87
N ARG A 113 -2.81 -22.86 11.01
CA ARG A 113 -3.35 -24.17 11.40
C ARG A 113 -4.65 -24.53 10.70
N GLY A 114 -5.18 -23.61 9.88
CA GLY A 114 -6.45 -23.83 9.18
C GLY A 114 -7.68 -23.72 10.05
N GLU A 115 -7.54 -23.17 11.27
CA GLU A 115 -8.66 -23.03 12.23
C GLU A 115 -9.64 -21.93 11.80
N ILE A 116 -9.15 -20.92 11.10
CA ILE A 116 -9.96 -19.80 10.59
C ILE A 116 -9.65 -19.52 9.13
N SER A 117 -10.63 -18.95 8.42
CA SER A 117 -10.44 -18.48 7.05
C SER A 117 -9.74 -17.09 7.05
N ALA A 118 -9.25 -16.68 5.88
CA ALA A 118 -8.70 -15.33 5.71
C ALA A 118 -9.71 -14.25 6.08
N GLU A 119 -10.98 -14.44 5.69
CA GLU A 119 -12.05 -13.51 6.01
C GLU A 119 -12.31 -13.42 7.51
N ALA A 120 -12.32 -14.56 8.21
CA ALA A 120 -12.48 -14.61 9.66
C ALA A 120 -11.29 -13.96 10.36
N ALA A 121 -10.07 -14.14 9.85
CA ALA A 121 -8.87 -13.51 10.38
C ALA A 121 -8.96 -11.99 10.29
N ILE A 122 -9.40 -11.47 9.15
CA ILE A 122 -9.59 -10.03 8.94
C ILE A 122 -10.63 -9.48 9.90
N ALA A 123 -11.76 -10.16 10.05
CA ALA A 123 -12.81 -9.75 10.99
C ALA A 123 -12.31 -9.72 12.44
N ALA A 124 -11.50 -10.68 12.83
CA ALA A 124 -10.90 -10.72 14.17
C ALA A 124 -9.95 -9.55 14.41
N LEU A 125 -9.17 -9.17 13.40
CA LEU A 125 -8.26 -8.02 13.48
C LEU A 125 -9.02 -6.70 13.58
N GLU A 126 -10.11 -6.55 12.84
CA GLU A 126 -10.96 -5.36 12.90
C GLU A 126 -11.63 -5.19 14.26
N GLN A 127 -12.06 -6.26 14.88
CA GLN A 127 -12.66 -6.22 16.22
C GLN A 127 -11.66 -5.85 17.32
N GLY A 128 -10.39 -6.17 17.11
CA GLY A 128 -9.33 -5.81 18.04
C GLY A 128 -8.95 -4.33 18.05
N THR A 129 -9.51 -3.53 17.15
CA THR A 129 -9.21 -2.10 17.02
C THR A 129 -10.22 -1.19 17.75
N ARG A 130 -11.15 -1.74 18.48
CA ARG A 130 -12.10 -0.95 19.29
C ARG A 130 -11.59 -0.72 20.69
#